data_9aa2e2306cd2538407cd4dac8d0c458a
#
_entry.id   9aa2e2306cd2538407cd4dac8d0c458a
#
_cell.length_a   1.000
_cell.length_b   1.000
_cell.length_c   1.000
_cell.angle_alpha   90.00
_cell.angle_beta   90.00
_cell.angle_gamma   90.00
#
_symmetry.space_group_name_H-M   'P 1'
#
loop_
_entity.id
_entity.type
_entity.pdbx_description
1 polymer ?
#
loop_
_entity_poly.entity_id
_entity_poly.type
_entity_poly.pdbx_seq_one_letter_code
_entity_poly.pdbx_strand_id
1 'polypeptide(L)'
;MKTTLDYVDAVKIKHDLPSDYALAKLLGVSKQAVSNYRLGKGGFDDLTAVRVAELLDLNPMEVIAVANRERAKSEDARRVWTGLFDRFAANFEGLLGMMGQRPALRAA
;
A
#
# COMPACT_ATOMS: atom_id res chain seq x y z
N MET A 1 -8.58 -9.02 -0.82
CA MET A 1 -7.31 -8.40 -0.40
C MET A 1 -6.91 -7.37 -1.44
N LYS A 2 -6.33 -6.26 -0.99
CA LYS A 2 -5.89 -5.20 -1.90
C LYS A 2 -4.67 -5.61 -2.71
N THR A 3 -4.43 -4.91 -3.81
CA THR A 3 -3.31 -5.16 -4.70
C THR A 3 -2.45 -3.90 -4.80
N THR A 4 -1.26 -4.03 -5.39
CA THR A 4 -0.41 -2.87 -5.69
C THR A 4 -1.18 -1.80 -6.45
N LEU A 5 -1.97 -2.21 -7.44
CA LEU A 5 -2.76 -1.27 -8.25
C LEU A 5 -3.77 -0.52 -7.39
N ASP A 6 -4.43 -1.19 -6.46
CA ASP A 6 -5.38 -0.54 -5.55
C ASP A 6 -4.71 0.58 -4.75
N TYR A 7 -3.51 0.34 -4.25
CA TYR A 7 -2.77 1.36 -3.49
C TYR A 7 -2.29 2.50 -4.37
N VAL A 8 -1.83 2.19 -5.58
CA VAL A 8 -1.41 3.21 -6.55
C VAL A 8 -2.56 4.16 -6.83
N ASP A 9 -3.74 3.62 -7.10
CA ASP A 9 -4.92 4.44 -7.36
C ASP A 9 -5.32 5.24 -6.13
N ALA A 10 -5.25 4.65 -4.95
CA ALA A 10 -5.59 5.33 -3.71
C ALA A 10 -4.69 6.53 -3.45
N VAL A 11 -3.38 6.39 -3.68
CA VAL A 11 -2.43 7.49 -3.50
C VAL A 11 -2.76 8.61 -4.50
N LYS A 12 -3.02 8.24 -5.75
CA LYS A 12 -3.30 9.22 -6.80
C LYS A 12 -4.56 10.02 -6.46
N ILE A 13 -5.59 9.36 -5.96
CA ILE A 13 -6.84 10.01 -5.58
C ILE A 13 -6.67 10.87 -4.34
N LYS A 14 -6.07 10.31 -3.30
CA LYS A 14 -5.94 11.01 -2.02
C LYS A 14 -5.13 12.29 -2.13
N HIS A 15 -4.08 12.27 -2.94
CA HIS A 15 -3.19 13.41 -3.10
C HIS A 15 -3.51 14.24 -4.34
N ASP A 16 -4.63 13.93 -4.99
CA ASP A 16 -5.13 14.69 -6.14
C ASP A 16 -4.06 14.87 -7.21
N LEU A 17 -3.41 13.78 -7.58
CA LEU A 17 -2.32 13.81 -8.54
C LEU A 17 -2.87 13.76 -9.97
N PRO A 18 -2.39 14.66 -10.86
CA PRO A 18 -2.95 14.75 -12.22
C PRO A 18 -2.47 13.66 -13.16
N SER A 19 -1.38 12.95 -12.83
CA SER A 19 -0.78 12.01 -13.76
C SER A 19 0.03 10.94 -13.03
N ASP A 20 0.35 9.88 -13.75
CA ASP A 20 1.26 8.86 -13.24
C ASP A 20 2.69 9.40 -13.12
N TYR A 21 3.06 10.41 -13.89
CA TYR A 21 4.33 11.08 -13.74
C TYR A 21 4.44 11.74 -12.35
N ALA A 22 3.40 12.48 -11.96
CA ALA A 22 3.35 13.09 -10.64
C ALA A 22 3.35 12.03 -9.54
N LEU A 23 2.66 10.92 -9.76
CA LEU A 23 2.65 9.81 -8.83
C LEU A 23 4.04 9.21 -8.66
N ALA A 24 4.76 8.99 -9.76
CA ALA A 24 6.13 8.48 -9.70
C ALA A 24 7.03 9.38 -8.87
N LYS A 25 6.92 10.68 -9.06
CA LYS A 25 7.69 11.65 -8.28
C LYS A 25 7.37 11.59 -6.80
N LEU A 26 6.10 11.51 -6.45
CA LEU A 26 5.68 11.45 -5.05
C LEU A 26 6.17 10.17 -4.39
N LEU A 27 6.11 9.05 -5.10
CA LEU A 27 6.57 7.76 -4.59
C LEU A 27 8.10 7.62 -4.59
N GLY A 28 8.80 8.48 -5.33
CA GLY A 28 10.24 8.38 -5.45
C GLY A 28 10.69 7.22 -6.32
N VAL A 29 9.89 6.86 -7.31
CA VAL A 29 10.19 5.76 -8.24
C VAL A 29 10.20 6.27 -9.67
N SER A 30 10.64 5.41 -10.61
CA SER A 30 10.65 5.78 -12.02
C SER A 30 9.25 5.69 -12.63
N LYS A 31 9.07 6.38 -13.77
CA LYS A 31 7.83 6.25 -14.55
C LYS A 31 7.62 4.82 -15.00
N GLN A 32 8.71 4.12 -15.33
CA GLN A 32 8.63 2.72 -15.72
C GLN A 32 8.10 1.85 -14.58
N ALA A 33 8.50 2.15 -13.35
CA ALA A 33 8.00 1.40 -12.19
C ALA A 33 6.49 1.54 -12.07
N VAL A 34 5.97 2.76 -12.21
CA VAL A 34 4.52 3.01 -12.16
C VAL A 34 3.82 2.28 -13.30
N SER A 35 4.38 2.31 -14.50
CA SER A 35 3.83 1.58 -15.63
C SER A 35 3.76 0.07 -15.33
N ASN A 36 4.80 -0.47 -14.72
CA ASN A 36 4.81 -1.89 -14.34
C ASN A 36 3.75 -2.20 -13.30
N TYR A 37 3.53 -1.32 -12.33
CA TYR A 37 2.44 -1.50 -11.36
C TYR A 37 1.08 -1.57 -12.07
N ARG A 38 0.85 -0.68 -13.03
CA ARG A 38 -0.39 -0.66 -13.80
C ARG A 38 -0.61 -1.94 -14.60
N LEU A 39 0.47 -2.52 -15.10
CA LEU A 39 0.39 -3.72 -15.95
C LEU A 39 0.45 -5.02 -15.13
N GLY A 40 0.59 -4.93 -13.82
CA GLY A 40 0.73 -6.11 -12.98
C GLY A 40 2.07 -6.82 -13.15
N LYS A 41 3.09 -6.11 -13.62
CA LYS A 41 4.41 -6.69 -13.88
C LYS A 41 5.38 -6.53 -12.74
N GLY A 42 4.93 -6.09 -11.60
CA GLY A 42 5.77 -5.91 -10.43
C GLY A 42 5.01 -5.19 -9.35
N GLY A 43 5.48 -5.32 -8.13
CA GLY A 43 4.88 -4.67 -6.98
C GLY A 43 5.89 -3.76 -6.30
N PHE A 44 5.49 -3.23 -5.15
CA PHE A 44 6.36 -2.35 -4.39
C PHE A 44 7.53 -3.13 -3.80
N ASP A 45 8.71 -2.51 -3.75
CA ASP A 45 9.74 -2.97 -2.82
C ASP A 45 9.35 -2.48 -1.40
N ASP A 46 10.10 -2.93 -0.39
CA ASP A 46 9.73 -2.65 0.98
C ASP A 46 9.76 -1.15 1.30
N LEU A 47 10.74 -0.42 0.78
CA LEU A 47 10.83 1.01 1.01
C LEU A 47 9.63 1.76 0.38
N THR A 48 9.27 1.40 -0.84
CA THR A 48 8.12 2.01 -1.51
C THR A 48 6.83 1.65 -0.78
N ALA A 49 6.70 0.41 -0.29
CA ALA A 49 5.54 0.00 0.48
C ALA A 49 5.37 0.85 1.74
N VAL A 50 6.47 1.11 2.46
CA VAL A 50 6.41 1.98 3.64
C VAL A 50 5.99 3.39 3.26
N ARG A 51 6.52 3.92 2.17
CA ARG A 51 6.16 5.26 1.70
C ARG A 51 4.68 5.34 1.32
N VAL A 52 4.17 4.34 0.63
CA VAL A 52 2.75 4.27 0.29
C VAL A 52 1.90 4.26 1.55
N ALA A 53 2.28 3.46 2.53
CA ALA A 53 1.55 3.41 3.81
C ALA A 53 1.54 4.78 4.48
N GLU A 54 2.66 5.48 4.50
CA GLU A 54 2.72 6.83 5.07
C GLU A 54 1.79 7.80 4.33
N LEU A 55 1.80 7.74 3.00
CA LEU A 55 0.96 8.62 2.19
C LEU A 55 -0.53 8.35 2.38
N LEU A 56 -0.89 7.13 2.72
CA LEU A 56 -2.29 6.71 2.91
C LEU A 56 -2.67 6.60 4.38
N ASP A 57 -1.76 6.88 5.30
CA ASP A 57 -1.96 6.74 6.74
C ASP A 57 -2.38 5.33 7.14
N LEU A 58 -1.68 4.35 6.59
CA LEU A 58 -1.94 2.94 6.87
C LEU A 58 -0.79 2.35 7.69
N ASN A 59 -1.06 1.20 8.30
CA ASN A 59 0.00 0.42 8.94
C ASN A 59 0.95 -0.07 7.86
N PRO A 60 2.26 0.25 7.95
CA PRO A 60 3.23 -0.19 6.94
C PRO A 60 3.22 -1.69 6.71
N MET A 61 2.97 -2.50 7.74
CA MET A 61 2.95 -3.94 7.59
C MET A 61 1.83 -4.43 6.69
N GLU A 62 0.73 -3.68 6.61
CA GLU A 62 -0.36 -4.00 5.68
C GLU A 62 0.16 -3.96 4.24
N VAL A 63 0.83 -2.89 3.86
CA VAL A 63 1.30 -2.69 2.49
C VAL A 63 2.48 -3.61 2.18
N ILE A 64 3.38 -3.79 3.15
CA ILE A 64 4.50 -4.73 3.01
C ILE A 64 3.98 -6.16 2.78
N ALA A 65 2.93 -6.56 3.49
CA ALA A 65 2.35 -7.88 3.31
C ALA A 65 1.80 -8.06 1.89
N VAL A 66 1.14 -7.04 1.35
CA VAL A 66 0.65 -7.09 -0.03
C VAL A 66 1.82 -7.23 -1.01
N ALA A 67 2.86 -6.42 -0.85
CA ALA A 67 4.01 -6.47 -1.73
C ALA A 67 4.70 -7.85 -1.70
N ASN A 68 4.86 -8.40 -0.52
CA ASN A 68 5.50 -9.72 -0.39
C ASN A 68 4.62 -10.84 -0.91
N ARG A 69 3.29 -10.74 -0.71
CA ARG A 69 2.37 -11.71 -1.28
C ARG A 69 2.47 -11.75 -2.81
N GLU A 70 2.58 -10.61 -3.43
CA GLU A 70 2.68 -10.53 -4.89
C GLU A 70 4.00 -11.09 -5.41
N ARG A 71 5.06 -11.04 -4.60
CA ARG A 71 6.36 -11.62 -4.96
C ARG A 71 6.47 -13.09 -4.59
N ALA A 72 5.54 -13.61 -3.81
CA ALA A 72 5.62 -14.98 -3.31
C ALA A 72 5.52 -15.99 -4.47
N LYS A 73 6.37 -17.02 -4.40
CA LYS A 73 6.46 -18.03 -5.45
C LYS A 73 5.77 -19.33 -5.11
N SER A 74 5.18 -19.42 -3.92
CA SER A 74 4.44 -20.61 -3.51
C SER A 74 3.12 -20.24 -2.90
N GLU A 75 2.19 -21.17 -2.93
CA GLU A 75 0.88 -20.98 -2.33
C GLU A 75 0.98 -20.82 -0.81
N ASP A 76 1.88 -21.57 -0.19
CA ASP A 76 2.10 -21.47 1.26
C ASP A 76 2.60 -20.08 1.64
N ALA A 77 3.57 -19.55 0.91
CA ALA A 77 4.07 -18.19 1.15
C ALA A 77 2.97 -17.15 0.96
N ARG A 78 2.14 -17.30 -0.08
CA ARG A 78 1.03 -16.37 -0.30
C ARG A 78 0.03 -16.41 0.85
N ARG A 79 -0.25 -17.59 1.39
CA ARG A 79 -1.15 -17.71 2.54
C ARG A 79 -0.60 -17.02 3.77
N VAL A 80 0.70 -17.14 4.00
CA VAL A 80 1.35 -16.47 5.14
C VAL A 80 1.16 -14.95 5.03
N TRP A 81 1.46 -14.40 3.86
CA TRP A 81 1.34 -12.95 3.68
C TRP A 81 -0.10 -12.45 3.70
N THR A 82 -1.03 -13.25 3.17
CA THR A 82 -2.46 -12.93 3.27
C THR A 82 -2.91 -12.90 4.72
N GLY A 83 -2.48 -13.87 5.53
CA GLY A 83 -2.81 -13.89 6.96
C GLY A 83 -2.23 -12.70 7.70
N LEU A 84 -1.01 -12.31 7.37
CA LEU A 84 -0.40 -11.13 7.98
C LEU A 84 -1.12 -9.85 7.57
N PHE A 85 -1.50 -9.74 6.29
CA PHE A 85 -2.31 -8.62 5.85
C PHE A 85 -3.59 -8.51 6.68
N ASP A 86 -4.32 -9.61 6.80
CA ASP A 86 -5.59 -9.61 7.55
C ASP A 86 -5.39 -9.18 8.98
N ARG A 87 -4.33 -9.68 9.61
CA ARG A 87 -4.03 -9.35 11.00
C ARG A 87 -3.71 -7.87 11.18
N PHE A 88 -2.81 -7.32 10.37
CA PHE A 88 -2.36 -5.95 10.56
C PHE A 88 -3.38 -4.92 10.08
N ALA A 89 -4.07 -5.20 8.99
CA ALA A 89 -5.11 -4.29 8.49
C ALA A 89 -6.28 -4.24 9.46
N ALA A 90 -6.77 -5.39 9.92
CA ALA A 90 -7.91 -5.44 10.83
C ALA A 90 -7.58 -4.82 12.18
N ASN A 91 -6.39 -5.16 12.74
CA ASN A 91 -6.00 -4.62 14.04
C ASN A 91 -5.82 -3.11 13.99
N PHE A 92 -5.21 -2.60 12.92
CA PHE A 92 -4.99 -1.18 12.79
C PHE A 92 -6.31 -0.44 12.64
N GLU A 93 -7.19 -0.92 11.79
CA GLU A 93 -8.51 -0.32 11.62
C GLU A 93 -9.37 -0.44 12.87
N GLY A 94 -9.27 -1.57 13.56
CA GLY A 94 -9.97 -1.76 14.83
C GLY A 94 -9.52 -0.75 15.87
N LEU A 95 -8.23 -0.53 15.98
CA LEU A 95 -7.68 0.46 16.91
C LEU A 95 -8.17 1.86 16.56
N LEU A 96 -8.10 2.23 15.28
CA LEU A 96 -8.57 3.54 14.83
C LEU A 96 -10.07 3.70 15.05
N GLY A 97 -10.84 2.63 14.83
CA GLY A 97 -12.26 2.64 15.07
C GLY A 97 -12.60 2.85 16.54
N MET A 98 -11.85 2.23 17.44
CA MET A 98 -12.04 2.42 18.88
C MET A 98 -11.75 3.86 19.30
N MET A 99 -10.77 4.50 18.66
CA MET A 99 -10.46 5.89 18.94
C MET A 99 -11.48 6.86 18.32
N GLY A 100 -12.20 6.42 17.30
CA GLY A 100 -13.27 7.18 16.68
C GLY A 100 -12.85 8.45 15.95
N GLN A 101 -11.54 8.65 15.73
CA GLN A 101 -11.04 9.92 15.24
C GLN A 101 -9.92 9.76 14.24
N ARG A 102 -10.12 8.93 13.23
CA ARG A 102 -9.08 8.72 12.22
C ARG A 102 -8.58 10.01 11.59
N PRO A 103 -9.49 10.90 11.13
CA PRO A 103 -9.02 12.16 10.52
C PRO A 103 -8.22 13.02 11.48
N ALA A 104 -8.59 13.05 12.76
CA ALA A 104 -7.88 13.83 13.75
C ALA A 104 -6.46 13.30 13.97
N LEU A 105 -6.29 11.98 13.95
CA LEU A 105 -4.97 11.37 14.07
C LEU A 105 -4.08 11.75 12.91
N ARG A 106 -4.66 11.88 11.73
CA ARG A 106 -3.89 12.28 10.54
C ARG A 106 -3.50 13.74 10.57
N ALA A 107 -4.39 14.57 11.08
CA ALA A 107 -4.14 15.99 11.16
C ALA A 107 -2.98 16.32 12.10
N ALA A 108 -2.76 15.47 13.05
CA ALA A 108 -1.60 15.60 13.91
C ALA A 108 -0.34 15.21 13.19
#